data_e0ccf6f5f16f73f5705fb176239c9076
#
_entry.id   e0ccf6f5f16f73f5705fb176239c9076
#
_cell.length_a   1.000
_cell.length_b   1.000
_cell.length_c   1.000
_cell.angle_alpha   90.00
_cell.angle_beta   90.00
_cell.angle_gamma   90.00
#
_symmetry.space_group_name_H-M   'P 1'
#
loop_
_entity.id
_entity.type
_entity.pdbx_description
1 polymer ?
#
loop_
_entity_poly.entity_id
_entity_poly.type
_entity_poly.pdbx_seq_one_letter_code
_entity_poly.pdbx_strand_id
1 'polypeptide(L)'
;YSITFNDGSKKTLNNILIGELWLCSGQSNMEMPMKGFKNQPVENANMDILRSKNPNIRLFTVKRTSTITPQNDVVGSWKEAAPVSVRDFSATAYYFGRLVNEILEVPVGLVVAAWGGSACEAWMTADWLKAFPDAKIPQSEADIKSKNRTPTVLYNGMLHPLIGMTMKGVIWYQGE
;
A
#
# COMPACT_ATOMS: atom_id res chain seq x y z
N TYR A 1 -18.62 4.10 -12.86
CA TYR A 1 -18.63 3.42 -14.15
C TYR A 1 -18.71 1.92 -13.97
N SER A 2 -19.02 1.20 -15.09
CA SER A 2 -18.85 -0.24 -15.20
C SER A 2 -18.07 -0.57 -16.46
N ILE A 3 -17.22 -1.60 -16.39
CA ILE A 3 -16.41 -2.08 -17.52
C ILE A 3 -16.72 -3.57 -17.70
N THR A 4 -17.07 -3.96 -18.94
CA THR A 4 -17.30 -5.36 -19.27
C THR A 4 -16.20 -5.87 -20.19
N PHE A 5 -15.57 -6.95 -19.81
CA PHE A 5 -14.60 -7.69 -20.60
C PHE A 5 -15.29 -8.93 -21.20
N ASN A 6 -14.85 -9.33 -22.38
CA ASN A 6 -15.29 -10.56 -23.02
C ASN A 6 -14.11 -11.19 -23.77
N ASP A 7 -13.52 -12.19 -23.17
CA ASP A 7 -12.42 -13.01 -23.70
C ASP A 7 -12.84 -14.48 -23.91
N GLY A 8 -14.13 -14.69 -24.21
CA GLY A 8 -14.79 -16.00 -24.24
C GLY A 8 -15.71 -16.20 -23.04
N SER A 9 -15.49 -15.49 -21.93
CA SER A 9 -16.44 -15.37 -20.82
C SER A 9 -16.67 -13.91 -20.46
N LYS A 10 -17.95 -13.54 -20.28
CA LYS A 10 -18.34 -12.16 -19.96
C LYS A 10 -18.10 -11.86 -18.48
N LYS A 11 -17.26 -10.86 -18.17
CA LYS A 11 -17.01 -10.40 -16.80
C LYS A 11 -17.21 -8.89 -16.71
N THR A 12 -18.06 -8.44 -15.79
CA THR A 12 -18.35 -7.02 -15.57
C THR A 12 -17.80 -6.58 -14.22
N LEU A 13 -17.01 -5.52 -14.23
CA LEU A 13 -16.58 -4.79 -13.04
C LEU A 13 -17.48 -3.57 -12.89
N ASN A 14 -18.06 -3.40 -11.70
CA ASN A 14 -18.93 -2.28 -11.36
C ASN A 14 -18.29 -1.35 -10.35
N ASN A 15 -18.88 -0.17 -10.15
CA ASN A 15 -18.45 0.82 -9.16
C ASN A 15 -16.99 1.28 -9.38
N ILE A 16 -16.62 1.50 -10.65
CA ILE A 16 -15.29 1.98 -11.02
C ILE A 16 -15.30 3.50 -11.01
N LEU A 17 -14.27 4.08 -10.42
CA LEU A 17 -13.98 5.53 -10.46
C LEU A 17 -12.78 5.80 -11.37
N ILE A 18 -12.81 6.94 -12.05
CA ILE A 18 -11.68 7.48 -12.80
C ILE A 18 -11.13 8.66 -11.99
N GLY A 19 -9.86 8.60 -11.64
CA GLY A 19 -9.24 9.59 -10.77
C GLY A 19 -7.75 9.31 -10.59
N GLU A 20 -7.17 9.80 -9.50
CA GLU A 20 -5.75 9.59 -9.20
C GLU A 20 -5.53 8.35 -8.34
N LEU A 21 -4.56 7.53 -8.73
CA LEU A 21 -4.11 6.37 -7.96
C LEU A 21 -2.72 6.63 -7.38
N TRP A 22 -2.56 6.42 -6.06
CA TRP A 22 -1.32 6.67 -5.35
C TRP A 22 -0.84 5.42 -4.62
N LEU A 23 0.45 5.10 -4.75
CA LEU A 23 1.12 4.10 -3.91
C LEU A 23 1.64 4.77 -2.64
N CYS A 24 1.31 4.19 -1.49
CA CYS A 24 1.71 4.67 -0.17
C CYS A 24 2.53 3.56 0.49
N SER A 25 3.85 3.75 0.59
CA SER A 25 4.74 2.68 1.03
C SER A 25 5.79 3.16 2.04
N GLY A 26 6.47 2.23 2.70
CA GLY A 26 7.45 2.49 3.73
C GLY A 26 7.26 1.62 4.97
N GLN A 27 7.59 2.18 6.14
CA GLN A 27 7.56 1.43 7.40
C GLN A 27 6.45 1.90 8.36
N SER A 28 6.71 1.87 9.67
CA SER A 28 5.71 2.07 10.73
C SER A 28 4.92 3.38 10.63
N ASN A 29 5.54 4.48 10.22
CA ASN A 29 4.85 5.77 10.09
C ASN A 29 3.89 5.80 8.88
N MET A 30 4.20 5.05 7.82
CA MET A 30 3.23 4.83 6.74
C MET A 30 2.17 3.79 7.13
N GLU A 31 2.53 2.81 7.95
CA GLU A 31 1.61 1.75 8.35
C GLU A 31 0.64 2.15 9.46
N MET A 32 0.97 3.15 10.29
CA MET A 32 0.18 3.56 11.44
C MET A 32 -1.29 3.76 11.08
N PRO A 33 -2.21 2.99 11.69
CA PRO A 33 -3.63 3.11 11.38
C PRO A 33 -4.23 4.39 11.96
N MET A 34 -5.32 4.87 11.39
CA MET A 34 -6.04 6.05 11.89
C MET A 34 -6.40 5.97 13.38
N LYS A 35 -6.71 4.79 13.89
CA LYS A 35 -6.95 4.57 15.34
C LYS A 35 -5.70 4.69 16.21
N GLY A 36 -4.52 4.84 15.61
CA GLY A 36 -3.23 4.81 16.28
C GLY A 36 -2.76 3.40 16.66
N PHE A 37 -1.49 3.31 17.08
CA PHE A 37 -0.97 2.13 17.78
C PHE A 37 -1.22 2.24 19.30
N LYS A 38 -0.96 1.15 20.03
CA LYS A 38 -1.06 1.17 21.50
C LYS A 38 -0.17 2.27 22.08
N ASN A 39 -0.74 3.17 22.88
CA ASN A 39 -0.08 4.32 23.49
C ASN A 39 0.49 5.35 22.47
N GLN A 40 0.08 5.30 21.22
CA GLN A 40 0.48 6.24 20.17
C GLN A 40 -0.77 6.67 19.40
N PRO A 41 -1.57 7.58 19.97
CA PRO A 41 -2.78 8.06 19.32
C PRO A 41 -2.44 8.96 18.12
N VAL A 42 -3.32 8.97 17.14
CA VAL A 42 -3.32 9.98 16.08
C VAL A 42 -4.21 11.13 16.54
N GLU A 43 -3.70 12.36 16.45
CA GLU A 43 -4.44 13.55 16.86
C GLU A 43 -5.76 13.69 16.07
N ASN A 44 -6.84 14.05 16.75
CA ASN A 44 -8.19 14.21 16.18
C ASN A 44 -8.78 12.96 15.49
N ALA A 45 -8.10 11.80 15.51
CA ALA A 45 -8.48 10.62 14.76
C ALA A 45 -9.94 10.19 14.94
N ASN A 46 -10.48 10.25 16.17
CA ASN A 46 -11.86 9.82 16.44
C ASN A 46 -12.87 10.63 15.62
N MET A 47 -12.71 11.95 15.55
CA MET A 47 -13.61 12.82 14.79
C MET A 47 -13.39 12.65 13.28
N ASP A 48 -12.15 12.51 12.85
CA ASP A 48 -11.83 12.29 11.44
C ASP A 48 -12.35 10.93 10.95
N ILE A 49 -12.24 9.88 11.77
CA ILE A 49 -12.84 8.58 11.47
C ILE A 49 -14.37 8.69 11.34
N LEU A 50 -15.05 9.33 12.30
CA LEU A 50 -16.51 9.49 12.27
C LEU A 50 -16.99 10.25 11.03
N ARG A 51 -16.20 11.22 10.54
CA ARG A 51 -16.52 12.06 9.38
C ARG A 51 -15.96 11.51 8.06
N SER A 52 -15.36 10.32 8.05
CA SER A 52 -14.60 9.79 6.93
C SER A 52 -15.43 9.27 5.76
N LYS A 53 -16.76 9.27 5.82
CA LYS A 53 -17.61 8.73 4.74
C LYS A 53 -17.43 9.55 3.47
N ASN A 54 -16.72 8.98 2.50
CA ASN A 54 -16.49 9.57 1.18
C ASN A 54 -16.33 8.47 0.11
N PRO A 55 -17.32 8.25 -0.78
CA PRO A 55 -17.25 7.22 -1.81
C PRO A 55 -16.21 7.52 -2.91
N ASN A 56 -15.69 8.75 -2.98
CA ASN A 56 -14.66 9.13 -3.94
C ASN A 56 -13.24 8.83 -3.44
N ILE A 57 -13.08 8.38 -2.20
CA ILE A 57 -11.79 7.91 -1.68
C ILE A 57 -11.85 6.39 -1.56
N ARG A 58 -10.92 5.71 -2.23
CA ARG A 58 -10.83 4.25 -2.25
C ARG A 58 -9.54 3.78 -1.58
N LEU A 59 -9.68 2.79 -0.73
CA LEU A 59 -8.64 2.29 0.16
C LEU A 59 -8.32 0.84 -0.19
N PHE A 60 -7.04 0.54 -0.42
CA PHE A 60 -6.55 -0.82 -0.62
C PHE A 60 -5.32 -1.05 0.26
N THR A 61 -5.35 -2.06 1.10
CA THR A 61 -4.19 -2.47 1.89
C THR A 61 -3.66 -3.78 1.35
N VAL A 62 -2.41 -3.77 0.91
CA VAL A 62 -1.69 -4.96 0.48
C VAL A 62 -1.39 -5.82 1.71
N LYS A 63 -1.78 -7.10 1.66
CA LYS A 63 -1.44 -8.06 2.71
C LYS A 63 0.08 -8.24 2.76
N ARG A 64 0.66 -8.18 3.96
CA ARG A 64 2.09 -8.39 4.17
C ARG A 64 2.53 -9.75 3.63
N THR A 65 3.44 -9.72 2.66
CA THR A 65 4.00 -10.90 2.02
C THR A 65 5.51 -10.73 1.90
N SER A 66 6.25 -11.72 2.37
CA SER A 66 7.72 -11.78 2.34
C SER A 66 8.12 -13.04 1.60
N THR A 67 8.83 -12.91 0.49
CA THR A 67 9.24 -14.05 -0.37
C THR A 67 10.45 -13.68 -1.22
N ILE A 68 11.25 -14.68 -1.57
CA ILE A 68 12.38 -14.52 -2.51
C ILE A 68 11.92 -14.45 -3.97
N THR A 69 10.73 -14.93 -4.28
CA THR A 69 10.20 -15.00 -5.65
C THR A 69 9.26 -13.85 -5.92
N PRO A 70 9.47 -13.05 -6.98
CA PRO A 70 8.53 -12.01 -7.39
C PRO A 70 7.13 -12.61 -7.61
N GLN A 71 6.14 -12.01 -6.96
CA GLN A 71 4.74 -12.41 -7.09
C GLN A 71 4.08 -11.66 -8.24
N ASN A 72 3.03 -12.24 -8.81
CA ASN A 72 2.28 -11.64 -9.91
C ASN A 72 0.96 -10.99 -9.45
N ASP A 73 0.58 -11.17 -8.18
CA ASP A 73 -0.65 -10.62 -7.61
C ASP A 73 -0.49 -10.32 -6.12
N VAL A 74 -1.35 -9.44 -5.61
CA VAL A 74 -1.41 -9.10 -4.18
C VAL A 74 -2.74 -9.53 -3.59
N VAL A 75 -2.71 -9.91 -2.32
CA VAL A 75 -3.93 -10.16 -1.54
C VAL A 75 -4.39 -8.86 -0.90
N GLY A 76 -5.63 -8.48 -1.17
CA GLY A 76 -6.27 -7.29 -0.63
C GLY A 76 -7.68 -7.09 -1.20
N SER A 77 -8.34 -6.03 -0.78
CA SER A 77 -9.64 -5.66 -1.32
C SER A 77 -9.85 -4.15 -1.27
N TRP A 78 -10.45 -3.61 -2.32
CA TRP A 78 -10.86 -2.21 -2.35
C TRP A 78 -12.03 -1.96 -1.39
N LYS A 79 -11.94 -0.85 -0.65
CA LYS A 79 -12.99 -0.37 0.24
C LYS A 79 -13.25 1.10 -0.03
N GLU A 80 -14.49 1.53 0.13
CA GLU A 80 -14.82 2.95 0.19
C GLU A 80 -14.36 3.54 1.54
N ALA A 81 -13.97 4.80 1.56
CA ALA A 81 -13.71 5.49 2.81
C ALA A 81 -14.99 5.61 3.62
N ALA A 82 -14.99 5.01 4.79
CA ALA A 82 -16.06 5.02 5.79
C ALA A 82 -15.44 4.78 7.17
N PRO A 83 -16.15 5.09 8.27
CA PRO A 83 -15.59 4.89 9.62
C PRO A 83 -15.00 3.51 9.87
N VAL A 84 -15.65 2.45 9.39
CA VAL A 84 -15.22 1.07 9.56
C VAL A 84 -13.95 0.73 8.76
N SER A 85 -13.74 1.33 7.59
CA SER A 85 -12.59 1.07 6.73
C SER A 85 -11.42 2.00 7.03
N VAL A 86 -11.69 3.28 7.34
CA VAL A 86 -10.67 4.28 7.63
C VAL A 86 -10.01 4.03 8.99
N ARG A 87 -10.75 3.55 9.97
CA ARG A 87 -10.23 3.29 11.33
C ARG A 87 -8.94 2.47 11.35
N ASP A 88 -8.86 1.45 10.51
CA ASP A 88 -7.75 0.50 10.45
C ASP A 88 -6.82 0.75 9.24
N PHE A 89 -7.07 1.81 8.48
CA PHE A 89 -6.26 2.20 7.32
C PHE A 89 -5.14 3.17 7.73
N SER A 90 -4.07 3.27 6.93
CA SER A 90 -2.95 4.18 7.13
C SER A 90 -3.43 5.62 7.35
N ALA A 91 -3.04 6.23 8.47
CA ALA A 91 -3.34 7.63 8.77
C ALA A 91 -2.66 8.57 7.76
N THR A 92 -1.36 8.35 7.52
CA THR A 92 -0.57 9.15 6.56
C THR A 92 -1.18 9.11 5.17
N ALA A 93 -1.51 7.92 4.67
CA ALA A 93 -2.13 7.77 3.36
C ALA A 93 -3.54 8.40 3.30
N TYR A 94 -4.35 8.20 4.35
CA TYR A 94 -5.70 8.73 4.39
C TYR A 94 -5.73 10.27 4.41
N TYR A 95 -4.94 10.90 5.27
CA TYR A 95 -4.88 12.37 5.32
C TYR A 95 -4.37 12.96 4.01
N PHE A 96 -3.34 12.36 3.41
CA PHE A 96 -2.87 12.75 2.09
C PHE A 96 -3.98 12.63 1.03
N GLY A 97 -4.62 11.46 0.92
CA GLY A 97 -5.65 11.24 -0.09
C GLY A 97 -6.90 12.09 0.12
N ARG A 98 -7.28 12.36 1.38
CA ARG A 98 -8.37 13.29 1.69
C ARG A 98 -8.05 14.69 1.20
N LEU A 99 -6.85 15.20 1.48
CA LEU A 99 -6.43 16.53 1.04
C LEU A 99 -6.39 16.63 -0.50
N VAL A 100 -5.84 15.62 -1.18
CA VAL A 100 -5.82 15.59 -2.66
C VAL A 100 -7.24 15.58 -3.22
N ASN A 101 -8.16 14.78 -2.65
CA ASN A 101 -9.55 14.74 -3.07
C ASN A 101 -10.26 16.09 -2.85
N GLU A 102 -10.02 16.75 -1.73
CA GLU A 102 -10.60 18.07 -1.43
C GLU A 102 -10.10 19.17 -2.37
N ILE A 103 -8.80 19.18 -2.69
CA ILE A 103 -8.19 20.23 -3.53
C ILE A 103 -8.53 20.02 -5.01
N LEU A 104 -8.45 18.79 -5.49
CA LEU A 104 -8.59 18.50 -6.94
C LEU A 104 -10.00 18.11 -7.34
N GLU A 105 -10.88 17.82 -6.38
CA GLU A 105 -12.26 17.38 -6.60
C GLU A 105 -12.37 16.13 -7.50
N VAL A 106 -11.33 15.28 -7.52
CA VAL A 106 -11.28 14.03 -8.28
C VAL A 106 -11.29 12.82 -7.36
N PRO A 107 -11.77 11.66 -7.79
CA PRO A 107 -11.62 10.42 -7.04
C PRO A 107 -10.16 10.08 -6.78
N VAL A 108 -9.87 9.54 -5.58
CA VAL A 108 -8.51 9.16 -5.16
C VAL A 108 -8.50 7.71 -4.69
N GLY A 109 -7.65 6.91 -5.29
CA GLY A 109 -7.32 5.56 -4.86
C GLY A 109 -5.98 5.52 -4.12
N LEU A 110 -5.96 4.88 -2.95
CA LEU A 110 -4.79 4.75 -2.09
C LEU A 110 -4.44 3.27 -1.95
N VAL A 111 -3.27 2.87 -2.44
CA VAL A 111 -2.73 1.52 -2.29
C VAL A 111 -1.63 1.55 -1.24
N VAL A 112 -1.90 1.00 -0.06
CA VAL A 112 -0.92 0.94 1.03
C VAL A 112 -0.19 -0.39 1.00
N ALA A 113 1.14 -0.32 0.78
CA ALA A 113 2.07 -1.45 0.87
C ALA A 113 3.16 -1.06 1.89
N ALA A 114 2.89 -1.25 3.18
CA ALA A 114 3.79 -0.86 4.26
C ALA A 114 3.99 -1.98 5.28
N TRP A 115 5.17 -1.97 5.94
CA TRP A 115 5.47 -2.92 7.01
C TRP A 115 6.40 -2.27 8.04
N GLY A 116 5.92 -2.10 9.26
CA GLY A 116 6.67 -1.49 10.35
C GLY A 116 8.00 -2.18 10.64
N GLY A 117 9.05 -1.39 10.92
CA GLY A 117 10.40 -1.88 11.16
C GLY A 117 11.09 -2.50 9.96
N SER A 118 10.59 -2.28 8.74
CA SER A 118 11.23 -2.79 7.53
C SER A 118 12.51 -2.01 7.21
N ALA A 119 13.54 -2.72 6.77
CA ALA A 119 14.74 -2.12 6.21
C ALA A 119 14.50 -1.68 4.75
N CYS A 120 15.19 -0.64 4.31
CA CYS A 120 15.06 -0.12 2.96
C CYS A 120 15.39 -1.17 1.90
N GLU A 121 16.42 -1.99 2.15
CA GLU A 121 16.88 -3.05 1.24
C GLU A 121 15.82 -4.12 0.97
N ALA A 122 14.88 -4.33 1.91
CA ALA A 122 13.79 -5.28 1.71
C ALA A 122 12.82 -4.85 0.59
N TRP A 123 12.75 -3.55 0.29
CA TRP A 123 11.93 -2.95 -0.74
C TRP A 123 12.66 -2.71 -2.06
N MET A 124 13.93 -3.11 -2.17
CA MET A 124 14.76 -2.90 -3.36
C MET A 124 14.81 -4.16 -4.23
N THR A 125 15.07 -3.95 -5.52
CA THR A 125 15.34 -5.07 -6.44
C THR A 125 16.72 -5.67 -6.21
N ALA A 126 16.88 -6.94 -6.56
CA ALA A 126 18.19 -7.60 -6.52
C ALA A 126 19.23 -6.87 -7.40
N ASP A 127 18.80 -6.35 -8.54
CA ASP A 127 19.71 -5.63 -9.46
C ASP A 127 20.22 -4.32 -8.87
N TRP A 128 19.38 -3.56 -8.20
CA TRP A 128 19.83 -2.33 -7.53
C TRP A 128 20.76 -2.61 -6.35
N LEU A 129 20.52 -3.72 -5.64
CA LEU A 129 21.35 -4.12 -4.50
C LEU A 129 22.74 -4.60 -4.90
N LYS A 130 23.00 -4.94 -6.17
CA LYS A 130 24.35 -5.24 -6.67
C LYS A 130 25.35 -4.08 -6.49
N ALA A 131 24.86 -2.84 -6.40
CA ALA A 131 25.68 -1.68 -6.10
C ALA A 131 26.13 -1.60 -4.63
N PHE A 132 25.59 -2.45 -3.75
CA PHE A 132 25.85 -2.47 -2.31
C PHE A 132 26.45 -3.82 -1.91
N PRO A 133 27.80 -3.97 -1.87
CA PRO A 133 28.46 -5.26 -1.67
C PRO A 133 28.08 -5.99 -0.38
N ASP A 134 27.69 -5.24 0.65
CA ASP A 134 27.30 -5.78 1.95
C ASP A 134 25.88 -6.33 1.99
N ALA A 135 25.05 -6.04 0.96
CA ALA A 135 23.69 -6.51 0.87
C ALA A 135 23.64 -8.01 0.52
N LYS A 136 23.26 -8.83 1.48
CA LYS A 136 23.14 -10.28 1.30
C LYS A 136 21.78 -10.63 0.72
N ILE A 137 21.70 -10.79 -0.60
CA ILE A 137 20.48 -11.19 -1.31
C ILE A 137 20.19 -12.66 -1.01
N PRO A 138 18.99 -13.00 -0.47
CA PRO A 138 18.62 -14.38 -0.16
C PRO A 138 18.53 -15.23 -1.43
N GLN A 139 19.01 -16.49 -1.36
CA GLN A 139 18.96 -17.45 -2.46
C GLN A 139 17.87 -18.51 -2.26
N SER A 140 17.37 -18.65 -1.04
CA SER A 140 16.31 -19.59 -0.66
C SER A 140 15.38 -18.98 0.39
N GLU A 141 14.17 -19.53 0.54
CA GLU A 141 13.24 -19.08 1.59
C GLU A 141 13.83 -19.28 3.01
N ALA A 142 14.76 -20.24 3.20
CA ALA A 142 15.46 -20.46 4.45
C ALA A 142 16.43 -19.32 4.83
N ASP A 143 16.81 -18.48 3.86
CA ASP A 143 17.67 -17.31 4.08
C ASP A 143 16.88 -16.09 4.61
N ILE A 144 15.56 -16.14 4.62
CA ILE A 144 14.72 -15.09 5.18
C ILE A 144 14.84 -15.09 6.69
N LYS A 145 15.86 -14.42 7.21
CA LYS A 145 16.09 -14.28 8.67
C LYS A 145 15.07 -13.36 9.33
N SER A 146 14.61 -12.37 8.60
CA SER A 146 13.59 -11.41 9.05
C SER A 146 12.64 -11.12 7.89
N LYS A 147 11.33 -11.33 8.11
CA LYS A 147 10.30 -11.17 7.07
C LYS A 147 10.19 -9.76 6.50
N ASN A 148 10.64 -8.75 7.23
CA ASN A 148 10.53 -7.35 6.84
C ASN A 148 11.89 -6.64 6.70
N ARG A 149 13.02 -7.34 6.94
CA ARG A 149 14.36 -6.72 6.87
C ARG A 149 15.29 -7.45 5.89
N THR A 150 15.00 -8.70 5.52
CA THR A 150 15.81 -9.41 4.53
C THR A 150 15.70 -8.71 3.17
N PRO A 151 16.84 -8.45 2.48
CA PRO A 151 16.84 -7.77 1.19
C PRO A 151 15.88 -8.39 0.17
N THR A 152 15.24 -7.56 -0.63
CA THR A 152 14.33 -7.87 -1.76
C THR A 152 12.97 -8.47 -1.42
N VAL A 153 12.78 -9.05 -0.24
CA VAL A 153 11.60 -9.91 0.03
C VAL A 153 10.26 -9.16 0.04
N LEU A 154 10.26 -7.89 0.42
CA LEU A 154 9.05 -7.06 0.40
C LEU A 154 8.81 -6.48 -1.00
N TYR A 155 9.88 -6.14 -1.72
CA TYR A 155 9.75 -5.80 -3.13
C TYR A 155 9.06 -6.94 -3.88
N ASN A 156 9.57 -8.16 -3.77
CA ASN A 156 9.04 -9.32 -4.46
C ASN A 156 7.58 -9.64 -4.09
N GLY A 157 7.25 -9.53 -2.81
CA GLY A 157 5.94 -9.93 -2.29
C GLY A 157 4.86 -8.85 -2.34
N MET A 158 5.23 -7.57 -2.33
CA MET A 158 4.28 -6.48 -2.11
C MET A 158 4.35 -5.36 -3.15
N LEU A 159 5.52 -5.09 -3.79
CA LEU A 159 5.66 -4.05 -4.79
C LEU A 159 5.67 -4.59 -6.22
N HIS A 160 6.40 -5.67 -6.47
CA HIS A 160 6.51 -6.26 -7.81
C HIS A 160 5.14 -6.53 -8.46
N PRO A 161 4.14 -7.07 -7.76
CA PRO A 161 2.81 -7.29 -8.34
C PRO A 161 2.07 -6.03 -8.75
N LEU A 162 2.50 -4.86 -8.25
CA LEU A 162 1.89 -3.56 -8.56
C LEU A 162 2.57 -2.87 -9.75
N ILE A 163 3.68 -3.43 -10.26
CA ILE A 163 4.37 -2.90 -11.42
C ILE A 163 3.47 -3.03 -12.65
N GLY A 164 3.38 -1.95 -13.44
CA GLY A 164 2.49 -1.89 -14.61
C GLY A 164 1.12 -1.25 -14.32
N MET A 165 0.75 -1.06 -13.05
CA MET A 165 -0.41 -0.22 -12.73
C MET A 165 -0.07 1.25 -12.98
N THR A 166 -0.94 1.94 -13.72
CA THR A 166 -0.80 3.39 -13.89
C THR A 166 -1.11 4.09 -12.58
N MET A 167 -0.10 4.73 -12.00
CA MET A 167 -0.20 5.50 -10.76
C MET A 167 0.19 6.95 -11.00
N LYS A 168 -0.43 7.88 -10.28
CA LYS A 168 -0.07 9.30 -10.30
C LYS A 168 1.27 9.55 -9.65
N GLY A 169 1.56 8.82 -8.57
CA GLY A 169 2.81 8.94 -7.84
C GLY A 169 2.92 8.00 -6.66
N VAL A 170 4.01 8.16 -5.95
CA VAL A 170 4.35 7.38 -4.75
C VAL A 170 4.59 8.33 -3.59
N ILE A 171 4.00 8.06 -2.44
CA ILE A 171 4.43 8.64 -1.17
C ILE A 171 5.15 7.58 -0.37
N TRP A 172 6.38 7.91 0.06
CA TRP A 172 7.27 6.98 0.76
C TRP A 172 7.66 7.52 2.13
N TYR A 173 7.47 6.73 3.18
CA TYR A 173 7.83 7.12 4.54
C TYR A 173 8.69 6.05 5.20
N GLN A 174 9.99 6.24 5.16
CA GLN A 174 11.04 5.32 5.63
C GLN A 174 12.07 6.09 6.45
N GLY A 175 12.55 5.52 7.55
CA GLY A 175 13.56 6.12 8.42
C GLY A 175 14.63 5.12 8.90
N GLU A 176 14.54 3.86 8.50
CA GLU A 176 15.51 2.80 8.85
C GLU A 176 16.09 2.15 7.60
#